data_f89e8ab765f5c430d96d70f09883af11
#
_entry.id   f89e8ab765f5c430d96d70f09883af11
#
_cell.length_a   1.000
_cell.length_b   1.000
_cell.length_c   1.000
_cell.angle_alpha   90.00
_cell.angle_beta   90.00
_cell.angle_gamma   90.00
#
_symmetry.space_group_name_H-M   'P 1'
#
loop_
_entity.id
_entity.type
_entity.pdbx_description
1 polymer ?
#
loop_
_entity_poly.entity_id
_entity_poly.type
_entity_poly.pdbx_seq_one_letter_code
_entity_poly.pdbx_strand_id
1 'polypeptide(L)'
;PGPFRFKPGELCSLIDPEDFSKLERMGGIDGLLEGLMTSSDNGICIDPAPSSDSSIAETGTIAQRVQVYGANLLPERKSKSLLMLMWLALQDKILILLIIAAIVSLALGLYTDFTPPQEMQPCVHPEPGKRECPAPPVDWVEGVAILVAVIVVDLVGSLNDWQKERQFRVLDAKKESRPITVQRDGKKHLVDIHDVVVGDVVSLDPGEIVAFDGVILRSHNIKCDESSVTGESD
;
A
#
# COMPACT_ATOMS: atom_id res chain seq x y z
N PRO A 1 8.83 8.28 28.83
CA PRO A 1 7.63 7.99 29.59
C PRO A 1 6.65 9.14 29.36
N GLY A 2 5.53 8.82 28.69
CA GLY A 2 4.48 9.78 28.43
C GLY A 2 3.58 9.96 29.65
N PRO A 3 2.63 10.90 29.60
CA PRO A 3 1.71 11.18 30.71
C PRO A 3 0.73 10.04 31.00
N PHE A 4 0.65 9.04 30.11
CA PHE A 4 -0.30 7.94 30.18
C PHE A 4 0.22 6.79 31.06
N ARG A 5 -0.69 6.17 31.81
CA ARG A 5 -0.37 5.05 32.69
C ARG A 5 -0.01 3.78 31.92
N PHE A 6 -0.65 3.54 30.76
CA PHE A 6 -0.49 2.31 29.99
C PHE A 6 0.38 2.51 28.75
N LYS A 7 1.22 1.51 28.48
CA LYS A 7 2.07 1.48 27.28
C LYS A 7 1.34 0.84 26.09
N PRO A 8 1.73 1.13 24.84
CA PRO A 8 1.12 0.54 23.66
C PRO A 8 1.05 -0.99 23.70
N GLY A 9 2.14 -1.67 24.09
CA GLY A 9 2.17 -3.13 24.17
C GLY A 9 1.27 -3.72 25.25
N GLU A 10 0.95 -2.97 26.31
CA GLU A 10 0.01 -3.41 27.34
C GLU A 10 -1.43 -3.35 26.83
N LEU A 11 -1.75 -2.34 26.03
CA LEU A 11 -3.06 -2.21 25.40
C LEU A 11 -3.25 -3.23 24.28
N CYS A 12 -2.25 -3.46 23.43
CA CYS A 12 -2.32 -4.50 22.41
C CYS A 12 -2.58 -5.88 23.00
N SER A 13 -1.89 -6.25 24.07
CA SER A 13 -2.09 -7.54 24.74
C SER A 13 -3.36 -7.65 25.58
N LEU A 14 -4.19 -6.61 25.60
CA LEU A 14 -5.55 -6.67 26.14
C LEU A 14 -6.54 -7.18 25.11
N ILE A 15 -6.28 -6.89 23.84
CA ILE A 15 -7.21 -7.11 22.72
C ILE A 15 -6.81 -8.37 21.94
N ASP A 16 -5.52 -8.62 21.74
CA ASP A 16 -5.02 -9.79 21.00
C ASP A 16 -3.94 -10.55 21.81
N PRO A 17 -4.27 -11.73 22.41
CA PRO A 17 -5.61 -12.29 22.55
C PRO A 17 -6.47 -11.54 23.61
N GLU A 18 -7.79 -11.57 23.48
CA GLU A 18 -8.71 -10.95 24.43
C GLU A 18 -8.47 -11.44 25.87
N ASP A 19 -8.10 -10.55 26.77
CA ASP A 19 -7.83 -10.86 28.18
C ASP A 19 -8.65 -10.00 29.13
N PHE A 20 -9.86 -10.46 29.44
CA PHE A 20 -10.74 -9.80 30.42
C PHE A 20 -10.13 -9.75 31.83
N SER A 21 -9.35 -10.75 32.21
CA SER A 21 -8.69 -10.76 33.53
C SER A 21 -7.65 -9.67 33.65
N LYS A 22 -7.03 -9.31 32.52
CA LYS A 22 -6.09 -8.19 32.43
C LYS A 22 -6.81 -6.84 32.56
N LEU A 23 -7.96 -6.70 31.90
CA LEU A 23 -8.80 -5.51 32.04
C LEU A 23 -9.20 -5.29 33.50
N GLU A 24 -9.63 -6.35 34.21
CA GLU A 24 -9.96 -6.27 35.64
C GLU A 24 -8.77 -5.85 36.49
N ARG A 25 -7.58 -6.39 36.22
CA ARG A 25 -6.31 -5.97 36.89
C ARG A 25 -5.92 -4.53 36.64
N MET A 26 -6.29 -3.97 35.49
CA MET A 26 -6.07 -2.57 35.13
C MET A 26 -7.07 -1.62 35.84
N GLY A 27 -8.03 -2.17 36.60
CA GLY A 27 -9.08 -1.41 37.30
C GLY A 27 -10.40 -1.38 36.53
N GLY A 28 -10.59 -2.31 35.60
CA GLY A 28 -11.77 -2.37 34.74
C GLY A 28 -11.83 -1.21 33.76
N ILE A 29 -13.03 -0.90 33.29
CA ILE A 29 -13.27 0.19 32.34
C ILE A 29 -12.86 1.54 32.95
N ASP A 30 -13.19 1.79 34.21
CA ASP A 30 -12.89 3.05 34.89
C ASP A 30 -11.38 3.26 35.04
N GLY A 31 -10.63 2.21 35.42
CA GLY A 31 -9.18 2.27 35.49
C GLY A 31 -8.50 2.46 34.15
N LEU A 32 -9.09 1.90 33.08
CA LEU A 32 -8.62 2.11 31.71
C LEU A 32 -8.82 3.57 31.28
N LEU A 33 -10.01 4.12 31.50
CA LEU A 33 -10.35 5.52 31.18
C LEU A 33 -9.45 6.50 31.94
N GLU A 34 -9.28 6.30 33.24
CA GLU A 34 -8.38 7.11 34.06
C GLU A 34 -6.94 7.05 33.57
N GLY A 35 -6.42 5.84 33.31
CA GLY A 35 -5.05 5.64 32.83
C GLY A 35 -4.78 6.18 31.44
N LEU A 36 -5.80 6.34 30.61
CA LEU A 36 -5.76 6.98 29.30
C LEU A 36 -6.12 8.47 29.35
N MET A 37 -6.39 9.03 30.53
CA MET A 37 -6.79 10.43 30.71
C MET A 37 -7.98 10.81 29.82
N THR A 38 -9.04 9.99 29.88
CA THR A 38 -10.28 10.17 29.11
C THR A 38 -11.49 9.91 30.02
N SER A 39 -12.66 10.36 29.61
CA SER A 39 -13.91 10.18 30.31
C SER A 39 -14.98 9.60 29.40
N SER A 40 -15.83 8.72 29.91
CA SER A 40 -16.93 8.11 29.15
C SER A 40 -17.94 9.15 28.60
N ASP A 41 -18.11 10.27 29.28
CA ASP A 41 -19.11 11.28 28.93
C ASP A 41 -18.50 12.50 28.23
N ASN A 42 -17.27 12.87 28.60
CA ASN A 42 -16.59 14.03 28.00
C ASN A 42 -15.58 13.66 26.90
N GLY A 43 -15.12 12.41 26.86
CA GLY A 43 -14.05 12.01 25.97
C GLY A 43 -12.70 12.61 26.34
N ILE A 44 -11.84 12.83 25.37
CA ILE A 44 -10.54 13.48 25.54
C ILE A 44 -10.66 15.01 25.48
N CYS A 45 -9.78 15.72 26.19
CA CYS A 45 -9.65 17.18 26.07
C CYS A 45 -8.82 17.55 24.84
N ILE A 46 -9.36 18.40 23.97
CA ILE A 46 -8.66 18.90 22.77
C ILE A 46 -7.67 20.01 23.17
N ASP A 47 -8.18 21.00 23.93
CA ASP A 47 -7.40 22.14 24.41
C ASP A 47 -7.32 22.11 25.94
N PRO A 48 -6.18 21.72 26.52
CA PRO A 48 -6.00 21.92 27.95
C PRO A 48 -6.00 23.42 28.25
N ALA A 49 -6.90 23.85 29.12
CA ALA A 49 -6.91 25.23 29.57
C ALA A 49 -5.49 25.64 30.02
N PRO A 50 -4.99 26.83 29.64
CA PRO A 50 -3.68 27.29 30.10
C PRO A 50 -3.71 27.47 31.60
N SER A 51 -3.32 26.42 32.33
CA SER A 51 -3.10 26.50 33.77
C SER A 51 -1.83 27.32 33.98
N SER A 52 -1.92 28.37 34.77
CA SER A 52 -0.83 29.28 35.11
C SER A 52 0.32 28.62 35.88
N ASP A 53 0.26 27.34 36.11
CA ASP A 53 1.30 26.56 36.79
C ASP A 53 2.00 25.67 35.75
N SER A 54 3.21 26.09 35.38
CA SER A 54 4.08 25.40 34.40
C SER A 54 4.59 24.02 34.85
N SER A 55 4.12 23.49 35.96
CA SER A 55 4.45 22.16 36.48
C SER A 55 3.48 21.05 36.04
N ILE A 56 2.37 21.38 35.36
CA ILE A 56 1.38 20.39 34.88
C ILE A 56 1.36 20.45 33.35
N ALA A 57 2.49 20.13 32.75
CA ALA A 57 2.59 19.91 31.28
C ALA A 57 2.18 18.49 30.84
N GLU A 58 1.46 17.76 31.70
CA GLU A 58 0.99 16.39 31.41
C GLU A 58 -0.49 16.38 31.04
N THR A 59 -0.80 17.13 30.00
CA THR A 59 -2.15 17.12 29.43
C THR A 59 -2.17 16.15 28.27
N GLY A 60 -2.83 15.03 28.40
CA GLY A 60 -2.96 14.02 27.36
C GLY A 60 -3.55 14.54 26.05
N THR A 61 -2.85 15.47 25.40
CA THR A 61 -3.26 16.11 24.15
C THR A 61 -3.26 15.11 22.98
N ILE A 62 -3.99 15.41 21.92
CA ILE A 62 -4.00 14.59 20.69
C ILE A 62 -2.58 14.37 20.16
N ALA A 63 -1.74 15.40 20.12
CA ALA A 63 -0.35 15.30 19.68
C ALA A 63 0.48 14.34 20.52
N GLN A 64 0.32 14.37 21.85
CA GLN A 64 1.01 13.45 22.76
C GLN A 64 0.52 12.01 22.61
N ARG A 65 -0.80 11.80 22.35
CA ARG A 65 -1.36 10.48 22.07
C ARG A 65 -0.77 9.89 20.80
N VAL A 66 -0.74 10.67 19.72
CA VAL A 66 -0.11 10.26 18.45
C VAL A 66 1.37 9.95 18.62
N GLN A 67 2.09 10.73 19.44
CA GLN A 67 3.52 10.48 19.70
C GLN A 67 3.75 9.18 20.49
N VAL A 68 2.90 8.85 21.46
CA VAL A 68 3.06 7.67 22.33
C VAL A 68 2.47 6.40 21.69
N TYR A 69 1.30 6.49 21.10
CA TYR A 69 0.54 5.33 20.61
C TYR A 69 0.56 5.20 19.09
N GLY A 70 0.97 6.23 18.36
CA GLY A 70 0.88 6.27 16.91
C GLY A 70 -0.45 6.82 16.40
N ALA A 71 -0.55 6.97 15.09
CA ALA A 71 -1.78 7.32 14.38
C ALA A 71 -2.51 6.04 13.92
N ASN A 72 -3.82 6.12 13.73
CA ASN A 72 -4.62 5.03 13.20
C ASN A 72 -4.42 4.88 11.69
N LEU A 73 -3.26 4.41 11.29
CA LEU A 73 -2.85 4.23 9.91
C LEU A 73 -2.46 2.78 9.68
N LEU A 74 -3.06 2.16 8.68
CA LEU A 74 -2.56 0.87 8.19
C LEU A 74 -1.23 1.07 7.45
N PRO A 75 -0.28 0.13 7.56
CA PRO A 75 0.99 0.24 6.86
C PRO A 75 0.75 0.23 5.35
N GLU A 76 1.13 1.32 4.69
CA GLU A 76 1.02 1.42 3.23
C GLU A 76 1.78 0.30 2.53
N ARG A 77 1.15 -0.34 1.56
CA ARG A 77 1.83 -1.29 0.69
C ARG A 77 2.85 -0.55 -0.16
N LYS A 78 4.11 -0.96 -0.06
CA LYS A 78 5.19 -0.39 -0.87
C LYS A 78 4.87 -0.55 -2.35
N SER A 79 4.79 0.55 -3.07
CA SER A 79 4.59 0.53 -4.51
C SER A 79 5.83 -0.04 -5.21
N LYS A 80 5.59 -0.85 -6.23
CA LYS A 80 6.67 -1.31 -7.10
C LYS A 80 7.09 -0.15 -8.01
N SER A 81 8.40 0.07 -8.14
CA SER A 81 8.90 1.03 -9.11
C SER A 81 8.66 0.55 -10.54
N LEU A 82 8.61 1.48 -11.51
CA LEU A 82 8.45 1.13 -12.93
C LEU A 82 9.53 0.12 -13.38
N LEU A 83 10.78 0.34 -12.99
CA LEU A 83 11.89 -0.59 -13.33
C LEU A 83 11.68 -1.99 -12.75
N MET A 84 11.11 -2.08 -11.55
CA MET A 84 10.79 -3.38 -10.95
C MET A 84 9.65 -4.09 -11.70
N LEU A 85 8.66 -3.33 -12.19
CA LEU A 85 7.58 -3.88 -13.02
C LEU A 85 8.12 -4.37 -14.37
N MET A 86 8.97 -3.60 -15.03
CA MET A 86 9.66 -4.03 -16.26
C MET A 86 10.48 -5.30 -16.03
N TRP A 87 11.26 -5.35 -14.96
CA TRP A 87 12.01 -6.57 -14.63
C TRP A 87 11.14 -7.79 -14.39
N LEU A 88 9.97 -7.62 -13.76
CA LEU A 88 9.01 -8.69 -13.56
C LEU A 88 8.34 -9.10 -14.87
N ALA A 89 8.01 -8.16 -15.74
CA ALA A 89 7.42 -8.44 -17.04
C ALA A 89 8.39 -9.19 -17.96
N LEU A 90 9.68 -8.85 -17.96
CA LEU A 90 10.71 -9.58 -18.69
C LEU A 90 10.86 -11.06 -18.24
N GLN A 91 10.38 -11.41 -17.05
CA GLN A 91 10.38 -12.82 -16.58
C GLN A 91 9.19 -13.63 -17.12
N ASP A 92 8.32 -13.04 -17.93
CA ASP A 92 7.27 -13.77 -18.62
C ASP A 92 7.88 -14.78 -19.59
N LYS A 93 7.37 -16.02 -19.55
CA LYS A 93 7.89 -17.15 -20.33
C LYS A 93 7.86 -16.86 -21.84
N ILE A 94 6.83 -16.13 -22.30
CA ILE A 94 6.67 -15.76 -23.71
C ILE A 94 7.74 -14.74 -24.11
N LEU A 95 7.98 -13.71 -23.28
CA LEU A 95 9.02 -12.71 -23.54
C LEU A 95 10.41 -13.31 -23.51
N ILE A 96 10.69 -14.22 -22.58
CA ILE A 96 11.97 -14.96 -22.54
C ILE A 96 12.18 -15.76 -23.83
N LEU A 97 11.14 -16.45 -24.31
CA LEU A 97 11.22 -17.21 -25.56
C LEU A 97 11.51 -16.28 -26.75
N LEU A 98 10.85 -15.11 -26.82
CA LEU A 98 11.06 -14.13 -27.87
C LEU A 98 12.48 -13.53 -27.82
N ILE A 99 13.01 -13.26 -26.64
CA ILE A 99 14.39 -12.78 -26.44
C ILE A 99 15.40 -13.82 -26.95
N ILE A 100 15.20 -15.09 -26.60
CA ILE A 100 16.05 -16.18 -27.09
C ILE A 100 15.99 -16.27 -28.62
N ALA A 101 14.78 -16.24 -29.20
CA ALA A 101 14.60 -16.27 -30.65
C ALA A 101 15.27 -15.08 -31.33
N ALA A 102 15.15 -13.87 -30.77
CA ALA A 102 15.80 -12.67 -31.29
C ALA A 102 17.33 -12.75 -31.24
N ILE A 103 17.90 -13.29 -30.16
CA ILE A 103 19.36 -13.50 -30.05
C ILE A 103 19.86 -14.51 -31.10
N VAL A 104 19.12 -15.60 -31.29
CA VAL A 104 19.46 -16.61 -32.31
C VAL A 104 19.36 -16.02 -33.71
N SER A 105 18.26 -15.29 -34.04
CA SER A 105 18.09 -14.62 -35.32
C SER A 105 19.21 -13.60 -35.56
N LEU A 106 19.56 -12.79 -34.57
CA LEU A 106 20.65 -11.81 -34.66
C LEU A 106 22.00 -12.51 -34.89
N ALA A 107 22.30 -13.59 -34.17
CA ALA A 107 23.54 -14.33 -34.32
C ALA A 107 23.65 -14.94 -35.72
N LEU A 108 22.57 -15.54 -36.22
CA LEU A 108 22.54 -16.13 -37.58
C LEU A 108 22.64 -15.01 -38.63
N GLY A 109 21.90 -13.91 -38.50
CA GLY A 109 21.97 -12.79 -39.44
C GLY A 109 23.39 -12.16 -39.51
N LEU A 110 24.03 -11.98 -38.36
CA LEU A 110 25.43 -11.53 -38.36
C LEU A 110 26.38 -12.56 -38.98
N TYR A 111 26.15 -13.84 -38.77
CA TYR A 111 26.97 -14.91 -39.35
C TYR A 111 26.83 -14.90 -40.90
N THR A 112 25.59 -14.83 -41.43
CA THR A 112 25.35 -14.85 -42.88
C THR A 112 25.84 -13.57 -43.54
N ASP A 113 25.68 -12.39 -42.91
CA ASP A 113 26.07 -11.10 -43.48
C ASP A 113 27.59 -10.93 -43.52
N PHE A 114 28.34 -11.50 -42.58
CA PHE A 114 29.79 -11.31 -42.48
C PHE A 114 30.62 -12.52 -42.86
N THR A 115 30.04 -13.69 -43.18
CA THR A 115 30.74 -14.89 -43.58
C THR A 115 30.63 -15.13 -45.11
N PRO A 116 31.70 -15.14 -45.87
CA PRO A 116 31.64 -15.52 -47.30
C PRO A 116 31.38 -17.07 -47.41
N PRO A 117 30.66 -17.53 -48.45
CA PRO A 117 30.20 -16.81 -49.65
C PRO A 117 28.84 -16.13 -49.44
N GLN A 118 28.73 -14.84 -49.78
CA GLN A 118 27.47 -14.11 -49.80
C GLN A 118 26.63 -14.60 -50.98
N GLU A 119 25.30 -14.67 -50.77
CA GLU A 119 24.38 -14.95 -51.88
C GLU A 119 24.51 -13.89 -52.98
N MET A 120 24.69 -14.39 -54.20
CA MET A 120 24.74 -13.50 -55.38
C MET A 120 23.34 -13.21 -55.86
N GLN A 121 22.99 -11.92 -55.92
CA GLN A 121 21.68 -11.43 -56.38
C GLN A 121 21.85 -10.61 -57.67
N PRO A 122 20.79 -10.50 -58.50
CA PRO A 122 20.84 -9.62 -59.68
C PRO A 122 21.11 -8.18 -59.27
N CYS A 123 22.15 -7.56 -59.84
CA CYS A 123 22.49 -6.17 -59.52
C CYS A 123 21.37 -5.20 -59.89
N VAL A 124 20.95 -4.33 -58.94
CA VAL A 124 19.99 -3.26 -59.22
C VAL A 124 20.51 -2.25 -60.23
N HIS A 125 21.84 -2.05 -60.27
CA HIS A 125 22.53 -1.25 -61.26
C HIS A 125 23.70 -2.07 -61.83
N PRO A 126 23.49 -2.83 -62.93
CA PRO A 126 24.53 -3.69 -63.47
C PRO A 126 25.63 -2.84 -64.09
N GLU A 127 26.88 -2.96 -63.62
CA GLU A 127 28.06 -2.52 -64.30
C GLU A 127 28.31 -3.37 -65.53
N PRO A 128 28.92 -2.81 -66.60
CA PRO A 128 29.19 -3.59 -67.81
C PRO A 128 30.10 -4.80 -67.50
N GLY A 129 29.49 -5.99 -67.53
CA GLY A 129 30.17 -7.25 -67.30
C GLY A 129 29.87 -7.98 -65.98
N LYS A 130 29.14 -7.32 -65.01
CA LYS A 130 28.71 -7.93 -63.76
C LYS A 130 27.19 -8.06 -63.73
N ARG A 131 26.67 -9.27 -63.75
CA ARG A 131 25.22 -9.53 -63.65
C ARG A 131 24.73 -9.88 -62.24
N GLU A 132 25.65 -10.20 -61.33
CA GLU A 132 25.39 -10.62 -59.98
C GLU A 132 26.25 -9.80 -58.99
N CYS A 133 25.61 -9.32 -57.94
CA CYS A 133 26.21 -8.55 -56.86
C CYS A 133 25.98 -9.27 -55.54
N PRO A 134 26.92 -9.16 -54.58
CA PRO A 134 26.66 -9.71 -53.25
C PRO A 134 25.41 -9.03 -52.61
N ALA A 135 24.56 -9.83 -51.98
CA ALA A 135 23.41 -9.32 -51.25
C ALA A 135 23.84 -8.29 -50.18
N PRO A 136 23.08 -7.20 -50.00
CA PRO A 136 23.39 -6.25 -48.92
C PRO A 136 23.26 -6.95 -47.58
N PRO A 137 24.15 -6.65 -46.60
CA PRO A 137 24.15 -7.28 -45.25
C PRO A 137 22.99 -6.69 -44.43
N VAL A 138 21.80 -7.29 -44.54
CA VAL A 138 20.58 -6.80 -43.91
C VAL A 138 19.91 -7.84 -42.98
N ASP A 139 20.43 -9.06 -42.96
CA ASP A 139 19.80 -10.16 -42.21
C ASP A 139 19.83 -9.93 -40.69
N TRP A 140 20.82 -9.21 -40.16
CA TRP A 140 20.89 -8.82 -38.75
C TRP A 140 19.75 -7.88 -38.34
N VAL A 141 19.13 -7.16 -39.27
CA VAL A 141 18.04 -6.20 -39.00
C VAL A 141 16.81 -6.91 -38.42
N GLU A 142 16.55 -8.14 -38.85
CA GLU A 142 15.43 -8.93 -38.34
C GLU A 142 15.59 -9.18 -36.83
N GLY A 143 16.73 -9.65 -36.38
CA GLY A 143 16.99 -9.88 -34.95
C GLY A 143 16.89 -8.61 -34.12
N VAL A 144 17.41 -7.49 -34.63
CA VAL A 144 17.28 -6.17 -33.96
C VAL A 144 15.84 -5.71 -33.90
N ALA A 145 15.09 -5.88 -34.98
CA ALA A 145 13.66 -5.48 -35.02
C ALA A 145 12.83 -6.25 -33.95
N ILE A 146 13.09 -7.55 -33.76
CA ILE A 146 12.43 -8.34 -32.73
C ILE A 146 12.82 -7.83 -31.33
N LEU A 147 14.09 -7.53 -31.08
CA LEU A 147 14.52 -6.98 -29.77
C LEU A 147 13.86 -5.65 -29.47
N VAL A 148 13.81 -4.75 -30.45
CA VAL A 148 13.12 -3.46 -30.31
C VAL A 148 11.63 -3.67 -30.01
N ALA A 149 10.97 -4.57 -30.73
CA ALA A 149 9.57 -4.88 -30.49
C ALA A 149 9.34 -5.41 -29.06
N VAL A 150 10.18 -6.30 -28.55
CA VAL A 150 10.12 -6.82 -27.17
C VAL A 150 10.24 -5.67 -26.15
N ILE A 151 11.21 -4.76 -26.34
CA ILE A 151 11.41 -3.62 -25.44
C ILE A 151 10.17 -2.70 -25.45
N VAL A 152 9.60 -2.43 -26.62
CA VAL A 152 8.40 -1.59 -26.74
C VAL A 152 7.21 -2.25 -26.05
N VAL A 153 6.98 -3.55 -26.24
CA VAL A 153 5.89 -4.29 -25.60
C VAL A 153 6.05 -4.29 -24.09
N ASP A 154 7.27 -4.56 -23.58
CA ASP A 154 7.57 -4.55 -22.15
C ASP A 154 7.34 -3.16 -21.54
N LEU A 155 7.82 -2.11 -22.20
CA LEU A 155 7.65 -0.74 -21.74
C LEU A 155 6.17 -0.33 -21.65
N VAL A 156 5.40 -0.61 -22.71
CA VAL A 156 3.97 -0.28 -22.76
C VAL A 156 3.18 -1.08 -21.71
N GLY A 157 3.46 -2.38 -21.58
CA GLY A 157 2.84 -3.24 -20.57
C GLY A 157 3.13 -2.75 -19.15
N SER A 158 4.39 -2.53 -18.84
CA SER A 158 4.83 -2.07 -17.50
C SER A 158 4.30 -0.69 -17.17
N LEU A 159 4.20 0.23 -18.15
CA LEU A 159 3.62 1.55 -17.95
C LEU A 159 2.12 1.46 -17.63
N ASN A 160 1.40 0.60 -18.34
CA ASN A 160 -0.02 0.36 -18.10
C ASN A 160 -0.26 -0.23 -16.69
N ASP A 161 0.55 -1.20 -16.28
CA ASP A 161 0.45 -1.81 -14.95
C ASP A 161 0.81 -0.82 -13.84
N TRP A 162 1.80 0.02 -14.04
CA TRP A 162 2.14 1.10 -13.12
C TRP A 162 1.00 2.12 -12.96
N GLN A 163 0.32 2.49 -14.08
CA GLN A 163 -0.84 3.38 -14.03
C GLN A 163 -2.01 2.76 -13.27
N LYS A 164 -2.30 1.48 -13.51
CA LYS A 164 -3.35 0.74 -12.78
C LYS A 164 -3.04 0.68 -11.28
N GLU A 165 -1.82 0.33 -10.89
CA GLU A 165 -1.43 0.28 -9.48
C GLU A 165 -1.58 1.64 -8.80
N ARG A 166 -1.24 2.73 -9.50
CA ARG A 166 -1.43 4.08 -9.00
C ARG A 166 -2.91 4.43 -8.81
N GLN A 167 -3.78 4.06 -9.75
CA GLN A 167 -5.22 4.28 -9.63
C GLN A 167 -5.82 3.47 -8.49
N PHE A 168 -5.45 2.20 -8.33
CA PHE A 168 -5.89 1.36 -7.21
C PHE A 168 -5.53 1.97 -5.85
N ARG A 169 -4.32 2.49 -5.69
CA ARG A 169 -3.91 3.15 -4.43
C ARG A 169 -4.77 4.37 -4.09
N VAL A 170 -5.08 5.19 -5.09
CA VAL A 170 -5.96 6.36 -4.89
C VAL A 170 -7.37 5.92 -4.48
N LEU A 171 -7.87 4.83 -5.04
CA LEU A 171 -9.18 4.28 -4.69
C LEU A 171 -9.18 3.65 -3.29
N ASP A 172 -8.14 2.91 -2.92
CA ASP A 172 -8.01 2.31 -1.60
C ASP A 172 -7.92 3.39 -0.52
N ALA A 173 -7.09 4.42 -0.71
CA ALA A 173 -7.00 5.55 0.21
C ALA A 173 -8.35 6.27 0.41
N LYS A 174 -9.16 6.41 -0.66
CA LYS A 174 -10.51 6.99 -0.56
C LYS A 174 -11.51 6.08 0.17
N LYS A 175 -11.36 4.77 0.07
CA LYS A 175 -12.22 3.81 0.79
C LYS A 175 -11.90 3.76 2.29
N GLU A 176 -10.65 3.95 2.63
CA GLU A 176 -10.20 3.94 4.02
C GLU A 176 -10.60 5.20 4.77
N SER A 177 -10.60 6.39 4.11
CA SER A 177 -11.05 7.64 4.71
C SER A 177 -12.57 7.63 4.93
N ARG A 178 -12.98 7.63 6.19
CA ARG A 178 -14.40 7.64 6.61
C ARG A 178 -14.60 8.58 7.80
N PRO A 179 -15.66 9.37 7.80
CA PRO A 179 -16.00 10.16 8.96
C PRO A 179 -16.55 9.26 10.08
N ILE A 180 -16.03 9.44 11.27
CA ILE A 180 -16.46 8.76 12.51
C ILE A 180 -16.80 9.78 13.55
N THR A 181 -17.84 9.50 14.35
CA THR A 181 -18.28 10.37 15.44
C THR A 181 -17.54 10.04 16.72
N VAL A 182 -16.71 10.96 17.20
CA VAL A 182 -15.99 10.85 18.46
C VAL A 182 -16.52 11.87 19.48
N GLN A 183 -16.41 11.51 20.76
CA GLN A 183 -16.70 12.40 21.86
C GLN A 183 -15.42 13.08 22.35
N ARG A 184 -15.35 14.41 22.23
CA ARG A 184 -14.22 15.22 22.71
C ARG A 184 -14.76 16.50 23.35
N ASP A 185 -14.20 16.91 24.48
CA ASP A 185 -14.65 18.08 25.26
C ASP A 185 -16.16 18.08 25.54
N GLY A 186 -16.76 16.90 25.79
CA GLY A 186 -18.18 16.75 26.02
C GLY A 186 -19.08 16.99 24.82
N LYS A 187 -18.49 17.11 23.62
CA LYS A 187 -19.23 17.33 22.35
C LYS A 187 -18.89 16.24 21.35
N LYS A 188 -19.86 15.97 20.47
CA LYS A 188 -19.66 15.07 19.34
C LYS A 188 -18.92 15.80 18.22
N HIS A 189 -17.82 15.23 17.78
CA HIS A 189 -17.01 15.70 16.65
C HIS A 189 -17.01 14.65 15.57
N LEU A 190 -17.17 15.08 14.32
CA LEU A 190 -17.00 14.22 13.15
C LEU A 190 -15.54 14.34 12.71
N VAL A 191 -14.77 13.27 12.83
CA VAL A 191 -13.34 13.21 12.46
C VAL A 191 -13.10 12.12 11.44
N ASP A 192 -12.01 12.24 10.68
CA ASP A 192 -11.60 11.14 9.82
C ASP A 192 -11.10 9.96 10.69
N ILE A 193 -11.30 8.73 10.23
CA ILE A 193 -10.86 7.53 10.93
C ILE A 193 -9.36 7.56 11.25
N HIS A 194 -8.56 8.18 10.38
CA HIS A 194 -7.11 8.32 10.56
C HIS A 194 -6.73 9.30 11.68
N ASP A 195 -7.65 10.18 12.06
CA ASP A 195 -7.50 11.16 13.13
C ASP A 195 -8.01 10.65 14.49
N VAL A 196 -8.52 9.42 14.53
CA VAL A 196 -8.88 8.74 15.78
C VAL A 196 -7.62 8.36 16.53
N VAL A 197 -7.58 8.68 17.81
CA VAL A 197 -6.43 8.41 18.68
C VAL A 197 -6.79 7.55 19.88
N VAL A 198 -5.80 6.90 20.46
CA VAL A 198 -6.02 6.07 21.67
C VAL A 198 -6.59 6.92 22.80
N GLY A 199 -7.70 6.47 23.36
CA GLY A 199 -8.48 7.17 24.39
C GLY A 199 -9.67 7.96 23.86
N ASP A 200 -9.89 8.01 22.53
CA ASP A 200 -11.15 8.54 22.00
C ASP A 200 -12.33 7.65 22.41
N VAL A 201 -13.43 8.29 22.74
CA VAL A 201 -14.72 7.64 22.93
C VAL A 201 -15.53 7.78 21.65
N VAL A 202 -15.78 6.66 20.99
CA VAL A 202 -16.43 6.62 19.68
C VAL A 202 -17.89 6.26 19.82
N SER A 203 -18.78 6.97 19.14
CA SER A 203 -20.17 6.58 18.97
C SER A 203 -20.33 5.81 17.69
N LEU A 204 -20.79 4.57 17.74
CA LEU A 204 -21.04 3.73 16.58
C LEU A 204 -22.54 3.70 16.28
N ASP A 205 -22.90 4.03 15.06
CA ASP A 205 -24.26 3.91 14.54
C ASP A 205 -24.42 2.59 13.73
N PRO A 206 -25.64 2.04 13.64
CA PRO A 206 -25.88 0.83 12.87
C PRO A 206 -25.45 0.96 11.40
N GLY A 207 -24.65 0.01 10.90
CA GLY A 207 -24.12 0.02 9.54
C GLY A 207 -22.74 0.63 9.40
N GLU A 208 -22.16 1.16 10.47
CA GLU A 208 -20.77 1.63 10.47
C GLU A 208 -19.78 0.46 10.52
N ILE A 209 -18.64 0.65 9.88
CA ILE A 209 -17.56 -0.32 9.90
C ILE A 209 -16.57 0.10 11.00
N VAL A 210 -16.34 -0.79 11.95
CA VAL A 210 -15.33 -0.60 12.98
C VAL A 210 -13.95 -0.82 12.38
N ALA A 211 -13.08 0.19 12.42
CA ALA A 211 -11.73 0.14 11.90
C ALA A 211 -10.70 0.57 12.96
N PHE A 212 -10.97 0.22 14.20
CA PHE A 212 -10.10 0.42 15.36
C PHE A 212 -10.42 -0.65 16.39
N ASP A 213 -9.44 -0.93 17.23
CA ASP A 213 -9.61 -1.81 18.38
C ASP A 213 -10.10 -1.00 19.57
N GLY A 214 -10.99 -1.58 20.39
CA GLY A 214 -11.56 -0.85 21.53
C GLY A 214 -12.29 -1.72 22.53
N VAL A 215 -12.65 -1.10 23.64
CA VAL A 215 -13.47 -1.70 24.70
C VAL A 215 -14.84 -1.06 24.69
N ILE A 216 -15.89 -1.89 24.68
CA ILE A 216 -17.28 -1.42 24.69
C ILE A 216 -17.60 -0.82 26.05
N LEU A 217 -17.90 0.48 26.09
CA LEU A 217 -18.28 1.18 27.30
C LEU A 217 -19.77 1.00 27.61
N ARG A 218 -20.63 1.17 26.60
CA ARG A 218 -22.08 1.03 26.69
C ARG A 218 -22.63 0.44 25.41
N SER A 219 -23.49 -0.55 25.48
CA SER A 219 -24.13 -1.14 24.31
C SER A 219 -25.57 -1.52 24.56
N HIS A 220 -26.37 -1.51 23.50
CA HIS A 220 -27.71 -2.07 23.48
C HIS A 220 -27.79 -3.10 22.35
N ASN A 221 -27.64 -4.41 22.68
CA ASN A 221 -27.76 -5.50 21.71
C ASN A 221 -26.85 -5.33 20.47
N ILE A 222 -25.59 -4.97 20.68
CA ILE A 222 -24.63 -4.88 19.58
C ILE A 222 -24.45 -6.25 18.93
N LYS A 223 -24.53 -6.28 17.59
CA LYS A 223 -24.13 -7.41 16.76
C LYS A 223 -23.19 -6.89 15.70
N CYS A 224 -22.06 -7.56 15.51
CA CYS A 224 -21.11 -7.26 14.47
C CYS A 224 -21.16 -8.35 13.40
N ASP A 225 -21.12 -7.96 12.14
CA ASP A 225 -20.95 -8.87 11.02
C ASP A 225 -19.46 -9.00 10.74
N GLU A 226 -18.89 -10.17 11.02
CA GLU A 226 -17.47 -10.47 10.85
C GLU A 226 -17.19 -11.26 9.56
N SER A 227 -18.21 -11.44 8.72
CA SER A 227 -18.11 -12.26 7.50
C SER A 227 -17.00 -11.81 6.55
N SER A 228 -16.67 -10.52 6.54
CA SER A 228 -15.57 -9.98 5.73
C SER A 228 -14.19 -10.41 6.20
N VAL A 229 -14.04 -10.81 7.45
CA VAL A 229 -12.78 -11.23 8.09
C VAL A 229 -12.71 -12.74 8.24
N THR A 230 -13.77 -13.35 8.75
CA THR A 230 -13.84 -14.79 9.04
C THR A 230 -14.30 -15.61 7.83
N GLY A 231 -15.02 -15.00 6.89
CA GLY A 231 -15.69 -15.72 5.80
C GLY A 231 -16.95 -16.46 6.22
N GLU A 232 -17.37 -16.36 7.46
CA GLU A 232 -18.57 -16.97 8.00
C GLU A 232 -19.64 -15.90 8.20
N SER A 233 -20.79 -16.07 7.56
CA SER A 233 -21.98 -15.24 7.75
C SER A 233 -22.93 -15.97 8.69
N ASP A 234 -23.00 -15.57 9.94
CA ASP A 234 -24.01 -16.01 10.90
C ASP A 234 -25.29 -15.17 10.78
#